data_9f21c922033768c29e7a0260ace0029b
#
_entry.id   9f21c922033768c29e7a0260ace0029b
#
_cell.length_a   1.000
_cell.length_b   1.000
_cell.length_c   1.000
_cell.angle_alpha   90.00
_cell.angle_beta   90.00
_cell.angle_gamma   90.00
#
_symmetry.space_group_name_H-M   'P 1'
#
loop_
_entity.id
_entity.type
_entity.pdbx_description
1 polymer ?
#
loop_
_entity_poly.entity_id
_entity_poly.type
_entity_poly.pdbx_seq_one_letter_code
_entity_poly.pdbx_strand_id
1 'polypeptide(L)'
;AFDFAQLPNEGVGLARLEFIINNNIGVHPKAILDYPQIDADLKKAVESVARGHASPRAFYVDKVAEGVATIAAAFWPKPVIVRLSDFKSNEYRKLIGGSRYEPEEENPMLGFRGAARYISEDFGEAFKMECEALRRVREDMGLTNVEIMIPFVRTLKQAERVTELLADNGLKRGENGLKLIMMCEVPSNAILAEEFLEFFDGFSIGSND
;
A
#
# COMPACT_ATOMS: atom_id res chain seq x y z
N ALA A 1 -12.08 9.51 11.06
CA ALA A 1 -11.21 10.48 10.39
C ALA A 1 -11.72 11.92 10.58
N PHE A 2 -12.99 12.19 10.30
CA PHE A 2 -13.55 13.55 10.33
C PHE A 2 -13.46 14.23 11.71
N ASP A 3 -13.68 13.50 12.79
CA ASP A 3 -13.56 14.06 14.15
C ASP A 3 -12.12 14.48 14.46
N PHE A 4 -11.13 13.69 14.06
CA PHE A 4 -9.73 14.04 14.24
C PHE A 4 -9.27 15.22 13.35
N ALA A 5 -9.87 15.37 12.18
CA ALA A 5 -9.55 16.48 11.28
C ALA A 5 -9.96 17.84 11.85
N GLN A 6 -10.88 17.90 12.82
CA GLN A 6 -11.29 19.11 13.48
C GLN A 6 -10.32 19.59 14.58
N LEU A 7 -9.43 18.71 15.03
CA LEU A 7 -8.37 19.09 15.96
C LEU A 7 -7.27 19.88 15.21
N PRO A 8 -6.52 20.75 15.92
CA PRO A 8 -5.36 21.43 15.30
C PRO A 8 -4.38 20.42 14.71
N ASN A 9 -4.12 20.52 13.41
CA ASN A 9 -3.24 19.61 12.67
C ASN A 9 -2.72 20.25 11.39
N GLU A 10 -1.66 19.68 10.82
CA GLU A 10 -1.09 20.04 9.52
C GLU A 10 -1.34 18.94 8.45
N GLY A 11 -2.13 17.94 8.78
CA GLY A 11 -2.45 16.82 7.89
C GLY A 11 -2.21 15.46 8.56
N VAL A 12 -2.02 14.42 7.75
CA VAL A 12 -1.77 13.04 8.21
C VAL A 12 -0.39 12.59 7.74
N GLY A 13 0.52 12.42 8.69
CA GLY A 13 1.90 12.00 8.41
C GLY A 13 2.04 10.51 8.11
N LEU A 14 1.09 9.68 8.54
CA LEU A 14 1.11 8.24 8.30
C LEU A 14 -0.30 7.64 8.34
N ALA A 15 -0.85 7.36 7.17
CA ALA A 15 -2.02 6.51 6.98
C ALA A 15 -1.55 5.16 6.43
N ARG A 16 -1.86 4.07 7.13
CA ARG A 16 -1.38 2.73 6.80
C ARG A 16 -2.43 1.94 6.05
N LEU A 17 -2.10 1.47 4.84
CA LEU A 17 -3.01 0.60 4.07
C LEU A 17 -3.32 -0.72 4.77
N GLU A 18 -2.40 -1.22 5.62
CA GLU A 18 -2.62 -2.45 6.38
C GLU A 18 -3.92 -2.41 7.21
N PHE A 19 -4.25 -1.27 7.80
CA PHE A 19 -5.49 -1.13 8.57
C PHE A 19 -6.73 -1.21 7.69
N ILE A 20 -6.69 -0.61 6.50
CA ILE A 20 -7.80 -0.68 5.54
C ILE A 20 -7.96 -2.11 5.04
N ILE A 21 -6.87 -2.76 4.63
CA ILE A 21 -6.89 -4.13 4.13
C ILE A 21 -7.39 -5.09 5.20
N ASN A 22 -6.87 -4.97 6.42
CA ASN A 22 -7.22 -5.87 7.52
C ASN A 22 -8.68 -5.70 7.98
N ASN A 23 -9.14 -4.47 8.11
CA ASN A 23 -10.46 -4.18 8.69
C ASN A 23 -11.60 -4.21 7.66
N ASN A 24 -11.33 -3.81 6.42
CA ASN A 24 -12.38 -3.62 5.40
C ASN A 24 -12.39 -4.71 4.33
N ILE A 25 -11.32 -5.50 4.20
CA ILE A 25 -11.16 -6.55 3.19
C ILE A 25 -11.01 -7.91 3.86
N GLY A 26 -9.98 -8.10 4.67
CA GLY A 26 -9.73 -9.32 5.43
C GLY A 26 -9.26 -10.52 4.60
N VAL A 27 -9.11 -10.38 3.28
CA VAL A 27 -8.71 -11.44 2.34
C VAL A 27 -7.34 -11.12 1.77
N HIS A 28 -6.49 -12.16 1.65
CA HIS A 28 -5.19 -12.02 1.00
C HIS A 28 -5.35 -11.59 -0.47
N PRO A 29 -4.60 -10.60 -0.94
CA PRO A 29 -4.79 -10.07 -2.31
C PRO A 29 -4.58 -11.09 -3.41
N LYS A 30 -3.73 -12.09 -3.21
CA LYS A 30 -3.55 -13.19 -4.19
C LYS A 30 -4.77 -14.12 -4.27
N ALA A 31 -5.51 -14.32 -3.17
CA ALA A 31 -6.77 -15.04 -3.22
C ALA A 31 -7.83 -14.31 -4.05
N ILE A 32 -7.82 -12.98 -4.01
CA ILE A 32 -8.66 -12.13 -4.87
C ILE A 32 -8.29 -12.30 -6.35
N LEU A 33 -7.00 -12.33 -6.66
CA LEU A 33 -6.50 -12.46 -8.04
C LEU A 33 -6.70 -13.87 -8.62
N ASP A 34 -6.49 -14.91 -7.81
CA ASP A 34 -6.64 -16.29 -8.23
C ASP A 34 -8.10 -16.74 -8.36
N TYR A 35 -9.05 -15.95 -7.84
CA TYR A 35 -10.47 -16.25 -8.01
C TYR A 35 -10.85 -16.31 -9.51
N PRO A 36 -11.60 -17.32 -9.96
CA PRO A 36 -12.28 -18.37 -9.19
C PRO A 36 -11.47 -19.68 -9.05
N GLN A 37 -10.19 -19.73 -9.45
CA GLN A 37 -9.32 -20.91 -9.44
C GLN A 37 -8.70 -21.18 -8.05
N ILE A 38 -9.55 -21.20 -7.02
CA ILE A 38 -9.20 -21.45 -5.62
C ILE A 38 -10.08 -22.57 -5.07
N ASP A 39 -9.73 -23.12 -3.89
CA ASP A 39 -10.54 -24.17 -3.27
C ASP A 39 -11.95 -23.66 -2.90
N ALA A 40 -12.87 -24.62 -2.73
CA ALA A 40 -14.30 -24.30 -2.57
C ALA A 40 -14.61 -23.46 -1.32
N ASP A 41 -13.88 -23.68 -0.23
CA ASP A 41 -14.14 -22.96 1.01
C ASP A 41 -13.60 -21.54 0.94
N LEU A 42 -12.39 -21.36 0.38
CA LEU A 42 -11.84 -20.05 0.11
C LEU A 42 -12.68 -19.27 -0.89
N LYS A 43 -13.19 -19.94 -1.93
CA LYS A 43 -14.11 -19.33 -2.92
C LYS A 43 -15.34 -18.77 -2.25
N LYS A 44 -16.01 -19.56 -1.39
CA LYS A 44 -17.19 -19.08 -0.64
C LYS A 44 -16.87 -17.89 0.25
N ALA A 45 -15.72 -17.92 0.92
CA ALA A 45 -15.28 -16.80 1.77
C ALA A 45 -15.07 -15.52 0.95
N VAL A 46 -14.40 -15.61 -0.19
CA VAL A 46 -14.18 -14.49 -1.11
C VAL A 46 -15.52 -13.94 -1.66
N GLU A 47 -16.40 -14.81 -2.11
CA GLU A 47 -17.73 -14.43 -2.60
C GLU A 47 -18.59 -13.74 -1.53
N SER A 48 -18.47 -14.20 -0.29
CA SER A 48 -19.20 -13.62 0.83
C SER A 48 -18.76 -12.17 1.11
N VAL A 49 -17.46 -11.90 1.16
CA VAL A 49 -16.95 -10.54 1.44
C VAL A 49 -17.12 -9.60 0.24
N ALA A 50 -17.01 -10.12 -0.98
CA ALA A 50 -17.15 -9.34 -2.22
C ALA A 50 -18.59 -9.12 -2.66
N ARG A 51 -19.57 -9.57 -1.88
CA ARG A 51 -20.99 -9.45 -2.22
C ARG A 51 -21.38 -8.00 -2.47
N GLY A 52 -22.08 -7.77 -3.58
CA GLY A 52 -22.53 -6.42 -3.98
C GLY A 52 -21.52 -5.65 -4.84
N HIS A 53 -20.34 -6.21 -5.12
CA HIS A 53 -19.38 -5.66 -6.05
C HIS A 53 -19.35 -6.44 -7.37
N ALA A 54 -18.86 -5.82 -8.44
CA ALA A 54 -18.82 -6.42 -9.77
C ALA A 54 -17.93 -7.67 -9.84
N SER A 55 -16.87 -7.71 -9.00
CA SER A 55 -15.93 -8.83 -8.89
C SER A 55 -15.16 -8.74 -7.58
N PRO A 56 -14.49 -9.81 -7.14
CA PRO A 56 -13.58 -9.74 -5.99
C PRO A 56 -12.47 -8.70 -6.17
N ARG A 57 -11.92 -8.57 -7.39
CA ARG A 57 -10.93 -7.54 -7.71
C ARG A 57 -11.50 -6.13 -7.54
N ALA A 58 -12.67 -5.87 -8.07
CA ALA A 58 -13.37 -4.59 -7.90
C ALA A 58 -13.61 -4.29 -6.42
N PHE A 59 -14.07 -5.26 -5.65
CA PHE A 59 -14.23 -5.15 -4.19
C PHE A 59 -12.95 -4.69 -3.50
N TYR A 60 -11.81 -5.33 -3.79
CA TYR A 60 -10.52 -4.99 -3.19
C TYR A 60 -10.12 -3.54 -3.50
N VAL A 61 -10.16 -3.17 -4.76
CA VAL A 61 -9.81 -1.81 -5.22
C VAL A 61 -10.77 -0.77 -4.65
N ASP A 62 -12.06 -1.03 -4.65
CA ASP A 62 -13.09 -0.13 -4.12
C ASP A 62 -12.89 0.12 -2.63
N LYS A 63 -12.61 -0.92 -1.84
CA LYS A 63 -12.41 -0.80 -0.39
C LYS A 63 -11.13 -0.05 -0.03
N VAL A 64 -10.04 -0.28 -0.75
CA VAL A 64 -8.81 0.50 -0.55
C VAL A 64 -9.03 1.96 -0.92
N ALA A 65 -9.63 2.23 -2.09
CA ALA A 65 -9.93 3.59 -2.55
C ALA A 65 -10.86 4.33 -1.57
N GLU A 66 -11.93 3.70 -1.13
CA GLU A 66 -12.89 4.26 -0.16
C GLU A 66 -12.21 4.62 1.17
N GLY A 67 -11.37 3.73 1.69
CA GLY A 67 -10.65 3.96 2.94
C GLY A 67 -9.67 5.13 2.86
N VAL A 68 -8.89 5.20 1.79
CA VAL A 68 -7.96 6.31 1.54
C VAL A 68 -8.71 7.62 1.29
N ALA A 69 -9.73 7.59 0.44
CA ALA A 69 -10.53 8.77 0.11
C ALA A 69 -11.22 9.38 1.33
N THR A 70 -11.71 8.55 2.25
CA THR A 70 -12.33 9.00 3.50
C THR A 70 -11.35 9.83 4.35
N ILE A 71 -10.10 9.39 4.45
CA ILE A 71 -9.06 10.13 5.18
C ILE A 71 -8.68 11.41 4.41
N ALA A 72 -8.42 11.28 3.11
CA ALA A 72 -8.00 12.41 2.29
C ALA A 72 -9.04 13.53 2.22
N ALA A 73 -10.32 13.18 2.10
CA ALA A 73 -11.42 14.14 2.10
C ALA A 73 -11.57 14.85 3.45
N ALA A 74 -11.43 14.09 4.56
CA ALA A 74 -11.53 14.65 5.91
C ALA A 74 -10.48 15.72 6.19
N PHE A 75 -9.26 15.56 5.66
CA PHE A 75 -8.14 16.47 5.90
C PHE A 75 -7.90 17.46 4.76
N TRP A 76 -8.68 17.39 3.69
CA TRP A 76 -8.53 18.30 2.55
C TRP A 76 -8.52 19.77 2.98
N PRO A 77 -7.62 20.64 2.46
CA PRO A 77 -6.57 20.38 1.44
C PRO A 77 -5.20 19.99 2.03
N LYS A 78 -5.14 19.66 3.32
CA LYS A 78 -3.89 19.31 4.00
C LYS A 78 -3.36 17.96 3.51
N PRO A 79 -2.03 17.74 3.48
CA PRO A 79 -1.46 16.52 2.98
C PRO A 79 -1.85 15.29 3.82
N VAL A 80 -2.09 14.19 3.13
CA VAL A 80 -2.31 12.87 3.72
C VAL A 80 -1.29 11.91 3.11
N ILE A 81 -0.33 11.47 3.91
CA ILE A 81 0.72 10.56 3.45
C ILE A 81 0.25 9.14 3.70
N VAL A 82 0.02 8.40 2.62
CA VAL A 82 -0.44 7.00 2.64
C VAL A 82 0.75 6.08 2.45
N ARG A 83 1.06 5.29 3.46
CA ARG A 83 2.06 4.24 3.34
C ARG A 83 1.46 3.02 2.65
N LEU A 84 2.10 2.57 1.58
CA LEU A 84 1.77 1.33 0.88
C LEU A 84 1.85 0.14 1.85
N SER A 85 1.16 -0.95 1.53
CA SER A 85 1.03 -2.10 2.42
C SER A 85 2.38 -2.63 2.89
N ASP A 86 2.53 -2.79 4.20
CA ASP A 86 3.76 -3.21 4.85
C ASP A 86 3.48 -4.33 5.86
N PHE A 87 2.71 -5.32 5.45
CA PHE A 87 2.55 -6.53 6.24
C PHE A 87 3.83 -7.37 6.21
N LYS A 88 4.20 -7.92 7.34
CA LYS A 88 5.13 -9.04 7.40
C LYS A 88 4.45 -10.30 6.88
N SER A 89 5.24 -11.29 6.44
CA SER A 89 4.69 -12.55 5.94
C SER A 89 3.76 -13.24 6.93
N ASN A 90 4.09 -13.23 8.23
CA ASN A 90 3.24 -13.80 9.28
C ASN A 90 1.92 -13.03 9.50
N GLU A 91 1.88 -11.75 9.16
CA GLU A 91 0.67 -10.92 9.21
C GLU A 91 -0.21 -11.19 7.98
N TYR A 92 0.37 -11.25 6.78
CA TYR A 92 -0.34 -11.65 5.57
C TYR A 92 -0.93 -13.06 5.67
N ARG A 93 -0.24 -14.00 6.35
CA ARG A 93 -0.76 -15.36 6.60
C ARG A 93 -2.07 -15.37 7.37
N LYS A 94 -2.34 -14.38 8.20
CA LYS A 94 -3.57 -14.27 8.99
C LYS A 94 -4.79 -13.83 8.19
N LEU A 95 -4.58 -13.22 7.02
CA LEU A 95 -5.68 -12.89 6.12
C LEU A 95 -6.30 -14.16 5.56
N ILE A 96 -7.57 -14.10 5.20
CA ILE A 96 -8.29 -15.23 4.58
C ILE A 96 -7.52 -15.69 3.32
N GLY A 97 -7.16 -16.96 3.28
CA GLY A 97 -6.34 -17.56 2.23
C GLY A 97 -4.83 -17.32 2.36
N GLY A 98 -4.39 -16.54 3.35
CA GLY A 98 -2.98 -16.13 3.49
C GLY A 98 -2.00 -17.28 3.66
N SER A 99 -2.37 -18.33 4.38
CA SER A 99 -1.53 -19.52 4.60
C SER A 99 -1.16 -20.27 3.31
N ARG A 100 -1.92 -20.08 2.25
CA ARG A 100 -1.67 -20.65 0.92
C ARG A 100 -0.54 -19.93 0.18
N TYR A 101 -0.38 -18.64 0.43
CA TYR A 101 0.46 -17.76 -0.39
C TYR A 101 1.73 -17.28 0.31
N GLU A 102 1.73 -17.30 1.64
CA GLU A 102 2.84 -16.73 2.41
C GLU A 102 3.75 -17.82 2.98
N PRO A 103 5.07 -17.66 2.82
CA PRO A 103 6.04 -18.56 3.43
C PRO A 103 6.06 -18.41 4.95
N GLU A 104 6.59 -19.41 5.64
CA GLU A 104 7.02 -19.27 7.02
C GLU A 104 8.45 -18.75 7.05
N GLU A 105 8.63 -17.58 7.63
CA GLU A 105 9.95 -16.95 7.78
C GLU A 105 10.36 -16.93 9.25
N GLU A 106 11.61 -17.29 9.53
CA GLU A 106 12.15 -17.24 10.90
C GLU A 106 12.18 -15.82 11.46
N ASN A 107 12.51 -14.86 10.61
CA ASN A 107 12.51 -13.43 10.95
C ASN A 107 11.70 -12.62 9.93
N PRO A 108 10.37 -12.58 10.06
CA PRO A 108 9.53 -11.82 9.15
C PRO A 108 9.76 -10.29 9.21
N MET A 109 10.37 -9.79 10.28
CA MET A 109 10.72 -8.37 10.40
C MET A 109 11.66 -7.92 9.27
N LEU A 110 12.67 -8.73 8.96
CA LEU A 110 13.67 -8.47 7.92
C LEU A 110 13.40 -9.25 6.62
N GLY A 111 12.27 -9.92 6.53
CA GLY A 111 11.93 -10.82 5.43
C GLY A 111 11.35 -10.14 4.21
N PHE A 112 10.42 -10.85 3.57
CA PHE A 112 9.74 -10.45 2.34
C PHE A 112 8.64 -9.42 2.63
N ARG A 113 9.00 -8.15 2.65
CA ARG A 113 8.09 -7.03 2.93
C ARG A 113 8.48 -5.76 2.18
N GLY A 114 7.54 -4.82 2.04
CA GLY A 114 7.76 -3.51 1.45
C GLY A 114 8.17 -3.57 -0.02
N ALA A 115 9.10 -2.72 -0.42
CA ALA A 115 9.53 -2.56 -1.82
C ALA A 115 9.95 -3.87 -2.49
N ALA A 116 10.65 -4.75 -1.77
CA ALA A 116 11.06 -6.06 -2.30
C ALA A 116 9.85 -6.90 -2.75
N ARG A 117 8.75 -6.81 -2.02
CA ARG A 117 7.50 -7.50 -2.34
C ARG A 117 6.85 -6.93 -3.59
N TYR A 118 6.75 -5.60 -3.69
CA TYR A 118 6.07 -4.93 -4.81
C TYR A 118 6.71 -5.19 -6.17
N ILE A 119 8.04 -5.22 -6.20
CA ILE A 119 8.81 -5.46 -7.44
C ILE A 119 8.98 -6.94 -7.79
N SER A 120 8.52 -7.85 -6.93
CA SER A 120 8.61 -9.29 -7.17
C SER A 120 7.58 -9.75 -8.20
N GLU A 121 7.92 -10.78 -8.96
CA GLU A 121 6.97 -11.44 -9.87
C GLU A 121 5.79 -12.05 -9.10
N ASP A 122 6.05 -12.54 -7.89
CA ASP A 122 5.05 -13.22 -7.07
C ASP A 122 3.96 -12.28 -6.52
N PHE A 123 4.28 -11.02 -6.25
CA PHE A 123 3.35 -10.07 -5.63
C PHE A 123 2.99 -8.87 -6.52
N GLY A 124 3.66 -8.71 -7.65
CA GLY A 124 3.50 -7.53 -8.51
C GLY A 124 2.06 -7.25 -8.96
N GLU A 125 1.30 -8.28 -9.30
CA GLU A 125 -0.11 -8.12 -9.70
C GLU A 125 -1.00 -7.69 -8.52
N ALA A 126 -0.71 -8.16 -7.30
CA ALA A 126 -1.40 -7.71 -6.10
C ALA A 126 -1.10 -6.23 -5.82
N PHE A 127 0.15 -5.82 -5.99
CA PHE A 127 0.55 -4.42 -5.83
C PHE A 127 -0.14 -3.48 -6.85
N LYS A 128 -0.40 -3.93 -8.05
CA LYS A 128 -1.14 -3.14 -9.06
C LYS A 128 -2.54 -2.75 -8.58
N MET A 129 -3.19 -3.57 -7.77
CA MET A 129 -4.50 -3.23 -7.19
C MET A 129 -4.39 -2.05 -6.20
N GLU A 130 -3.33 -1.98 -5.42
CA GLU A 130 -3.07 -0.81 -4.55
C GLU A 130 -2.83 0.45 -5.40
N CYS A 131 -2.02 0.35 -6.44
CA CYS A 131 -1.75 1.47 -7.35
C CYS A 131 -3.03 1.95 -8.03
N GLU A 132 -3.88 1.06 -8.51
CA GLU A 132 -5.15 1.40 -9.13
C GLU A 132 -6.07 2.16 -8.17
N ALA A 133 -6.15 1.71 -6.91
CA ALA A 133 -6.94 2.38 -5.88
C ALA A 133 -6.43 3.80 -5.61
N LEU A 134 -5.13 3.98 -5.44
CA LEU A 134 -4.53 5.29 -5.19
C LEU A 134 -4.65 6.23 -6.38
N ARG A 135 -4.48 5.73 -7.59
CA ARG A 135 -4.70 6.50 -8.82
C ARG A 135 -6.16 6.98 -8.91
N ARG A 136 -7.11 6.11 -8.63
CA ARG A 136 -8.54 6.45 -8.60
C ARG A 136 -8.84 7.58 -7.61
N VAL A 137 -8.29 7.50 -6.41
CA VAL A 137 -8.46 8.54 -5.37
C VAL A 137 -7.91 9.88 -5.84
N ARG A 138 -6.70 9.89 -6.41
CA ARG A 138 -6.05 11.13 -6.82
C ARG A 138 -6.65 11.73 -8.10
N GLU A 139 -6.93 10.90 -9.10
CA GLU A 139 -7.34 11.36 -10.43
C GLU A 139 -8.87 11.40 -10.56
N ASP A 140 -9.56 10.30 -10.30
CA ASP A 140 -10.99 10.21 -10.53
C ASP A 140 -11.80 10.96 -9.47
N MET A 141 -11.35 10.91 -8.21
CA MET A 141 -11.98 11.64 -7.09
C MET A 141 -11.38 13.04 -6.86
N GLY A 142 -10.26 13.37 -7.51
CA GLY A 142 -9.61 14.67 -7.40
C GLY A 142 -8.92 14.96 -6.05
N LEU A 143 -8.70 13.94 -5.21
CA LEU A 143 -8.05 14.09 -3.90
C LEU A 143 -6.52 14.10 -4.04
N THR A 144 -6.00 15.15 -4.63
CA THR A 144 -4.57 15.30 -4.93
C THR A 144 -3.70 15.60 -3.71
N ASN A 145 -4.29 15.77 -2.53
CA ASN A 145 -3.59 15.88 -1.26
C ASN A 145 -3.02 14.55 -0.74
N VAL A 146 -3.32 13.43 -1.40
CA VAL A 146 -2.71 12.12 -1.10
C VAL A 146 -1.27 12.11 -1.63
N GLU A 147 -0.33 11.86 -0.72
CA GLU A 147 1.08 11.56 -1.01
C GLU A 147 1.34 10.08 -0.72
N ILE A 148 2.32 9.48 -1.36
CA ILE A 148 2.60 8.05 -1.25
C ILE A 148 3.93 7.82 -0.53
N MET A 149 3.91 6.93 0.47
CA MET A 149 5.10 6.53 1.22
C MET A 149 5.43 5.06 0.93
N ILE A 150 6.69 4.80 0.62
CA ILE A 150 7.19 3.46 0.29
C ILE A 150 7.99 2.92 1.48
N PRO A 151 7.58 1.77 2.07
CA PRO A 151 8.28 1.11 3.16
C PRO A 151 9.37 0.18 2.67
N PHE A 152 10.40 -0.03 3.49
CA PHE A 152 11.45 -1.04 3.33
C PHE A 152 12.14 -1.01 1.97
N VAL A 153 12.62 0.16 1.58
CA VAL A 153 13.50 0.32 0.41
C VAL A 153 14.94 0.12 0.87
N ARG A 154 15.53 -1.03 0.57
CA ARG A 154 16.85 -1.41 1.08
C ARG A 154 18.01 -0.94 0.23
N THR A 155 17.79 -0.80 -1.08
CA THR A 155 18.84 -0.49 -2.06
C THR A 155 18.39 0.59 -3.03
N LEU A 156 19.35 1.30 -3.65
CA LEU A 156 19.04 2.27 -4.71
C LEU A 156 18.36 1.61 -5.91
N LYS A 157 18.74 0.37 -6.21
CA LYS A 157 18.08 -0.39 -7.28
C LYS A 157 16.61 -0.69 -6.97
N GLN A 158 16.28 -0.99 -5.71
CA GLN A 158 14.86 -1.12 -5.30
C GLN A 158 14.13 0.21 -5.40
N ALA A 159 14.78 1.32 -5.03
CA ALA A 159 14.19 2.66 -5.18
C ALA A 159 13.86 2.96 -6.64
N GLU A 160 14.80 2.74 -7.56
CA GLU A 160 14.60 2.90 -8.99
C GLU A 160 13.42 2.04 -9.48
N ARG A 161 13.44 0.74 -9.18
CA ARG A 161 12.43 -0.20 -9.66
C ARG A 161 11.03 0.09 -9.10
N VAL A 162 10.88 0.44 -7.84
CA VAL A 162 9.57 0.74 -7.26
C VAL A 162 9.01 2.06 -7.78
N THR A 163 9.85 3.07 -8.00
CA THR A 163 9.38 4.34 -8.58
C THR A 163 9.00 4.20 -10.05
N GLU A 164 9.73 3.39 -10.83
CA GLU A 164 9.34 3.01 -12.19
C GLU A 164 8.00 2.27 -12.20
N LEU A 165 7.82 1.28 -11.31
CA LEU A 165 6.60 0.49 -11.20
C LEU A 165 5.39 1.37 -10.84
N LEU A 166 5.55 2.33 -9.95
CA LEU A 166 4.52 3.32 -9.64
C LEU A 166 4.18 4.17 -10.87
N ALA A 167 5.18 4.68 -11.59
CA ALA A 167 4.99 5.47 -12.80
C ALA A 167 4.25 4.68 -13.89
N ASP A 168 4.61 3.41 -14.10
CA ASP A 168 3.94 2.51 -15.06
C ASP A 168 2.47 2.25 -14.70
N ASN A 169 2.12 2.42 -13.43
CA ASN A 169 0.73 2.29 -12.94
C ASN A 169 0.02 3.65 -12.73
N GLY A 170 0.51 4.72 -13.36
CA GLY A 170 -0.13 6.03 -13.32
C GLY A 170 0.15 6.86 -12.07
N LEU A 171 1.18 6.52 -11.31
CA LEU A 171 1.59 7.22 -10.09
C LEU A 171 3.04 7.74 -10.23
N LYS A 172 3.23 8.61 -11.22
CA LYS A 172 4.53 9.21 -11.49
C LYS A 172 4.81 10.38 -10.57
N ARG A 173 5.99 10.37 -9.94
CA ARG A 173 6.48 11.49 -9.12
C ARG A 173 6.40 12.81 -9.86
N GLY A 174 5.84 13.82 -9.21
CA GLY A 174 5.67 15.16 -9.74
C GLY A 174 4.41 15.36 -10.60
N GLU A 175 3.82 14.32 -11.15
CA GLU A 175 2.58 14.41 -11.92
C GLU A 175 1.39 14.77 -11.02
N ASN A 176 0.66 15.82 -11.39
CA ASN A 176 -0.43 16.39 -10.57
C ASN A 176 -0.01 16.67 -9.10
N GLY A 177 1.26 17.05 -8.90
CA GLY A 177 1.81 17.34 -7.58
C GLY A 177 2.08 16.12 -6.71
N LEU A 178 2.11 14.90 -7.26
CA LEU A 178 2.39 13.70 -6.49
C LEU A 178 3.79 13.74 -5.89
N LYS A 179 3.86 13.62 -4.57
CA LYS A 179 5.09 13.42 -3.82
C LYS A 179 5.24 11.97 -3.42
N LEU A 180 6.46 11.45 -3.57
CA LEU A 180 6.86 10.13 -3.10
C LEU A 180 7.78 10.28 -1.89
N ILE A 181 7.41 9.68 -0.79
CA ILE A 181 8.14 9.69 0.48
C ILE A 181 8.71 8.29 0.71
N MET A 182 9.91 8.19 1.27
CA MET A 182 10.51 6.92 1.65
C MET A 182 10.55 6.78 3.17
N MET A 183 10.22 5.60 3.69
CA MET A 183 10.54 5.27 5.08
C MET A 183 12.06 5.15 5.22
N CYS A 184 12.64 5.91 6.15
CA CYS A 184 14.03 5.75 6.56
C CYS A 184 14.03 4.84 7.80
N GLU A 185 14.25 3.56 7.61
CA GLU A 185 14.06 2.53 8.65
C GLU A 185 15.09 1.39 8.61
N VAL A 186 15.97 1.38 7.61
CA VAL A 186 17.09 0.46 7.52
C VAL A 186 18.40 1.25 7.37
N PRO A 187 19.56 0.72 7.82
CA PRO A 187 20.82 1.47 7.85
C PRO A 187 21.24 2.10 6.53
N SER A 188 21.01 1.42 5.40
CA SER A 188 21.33 1.94 4.06
C SER A 188 20.61 3.26 3.76
N ASN A 189 19.42 3.46 4.30
CA ASN A 189 18.64 4.68 4.06
C ASN A 189 19.32 5.92 4.67
N ALA A 190 19.94 5.77 5.83
CA ALA A 190 20.67 6.86 6.47
C ALA A 190 22.03 7.09 5.81
N ILE A 191 22.74 6.01 5.44
CA ILE A 191 24.09 6.08 4.86
C ILE A 191 24.05 6.68 3.45
N LEU A 192 23.06 6.32 2.65
CA LEU A 192 22.87 6.74 1.25
C LEU A 192 21.71 7.73 1.10
N ALA A 193 21.47 8.58 2.10
CA ALA A 193 20.30 9.45 2.13
C ALA A 193 20.25 10.41 0.93
N GLU A 194 21.37 10.98 0.54
CA GLU A 194 21.43 11.91 -0.60
C GLU A 194 21.07 11.21 -1.93
N GLU A 195 21.61 10.00 -2.12
CA GLU A 195 21.33 9.21 -3.33
C GLU A 195 19.86 8.75 -3.40
N PHE A 196 19.24 8.39 -2.27
CA PHE A 196 17.83 8.09 -2.23
C PHE A 196 16.94 9.29 -2.57
N LEU A 197 17.35 10.51 -2.28
CA LEU A 197 16.63 11.72 -2.65
C LEU A 197 16.58 12.00 -4.15
N GLU A 198 17.34 11.28 -4.96
CA GLU A 198 17.15 11.30 -6.43
C GLU A 198 15.79 10.71 -6.82
N PHE A 199 15.25 9.79 -6.03
CA PHE A 199 13.99 9.07 -6.29
C PHE A 199 12.80 9.58 -5.48
N PHE A 200 13.05 10.20 -4.32
CA PHE A 200 12.03 10.60 -3.36
C PHE A 200 12.08 12.07 -3.01
N ASP A 201 10.93 12.62 -2.62
CA ASP A 201 10.80 14.03 -2.21
C ASP A 201 11.16 14.25 -0.73
N GLY A 202 11.28 13.18 0.03
CA GLY A 202 11.62 13.26 1.44
C GLY A 202 11.55 11.90 2.14
N PHE A 203 11.80 11.94 3.45
CA PHE A 203 11.83 10.77 4.31
C PHE A 203 10.82 10.87 5.45
N SER A 204 10.33 9.71 5.87
CA SER A 204 9.69 9.50 7.17
C SER A 204 10.58 8.58 8.00
N ILE A 205 10.96 9.00 9.19
CA ILE A 205 11.91 8.24 10.02
C ILE A 205 11.14 7.22 10.86
N GLY A 206 11.45 5.94 10.64
CA GLY A 206 10.99 4.82 11.47
C GLY A 206 12.09 4.41 12.45
N SER A 207 11.79 4.41 13.73
CA SER A 207 12.76 4.12 14.80
C SER A 207 12.54 2.78 15.50
N ASN A 208 11.57 1.99 15.05
CA ASN A 208 11.14 0.76 15.72
C ASN A 208 11.46 -0.53 14.95
N ASP A 209 12.11 -0.42 13.80
CA ASP A 209 12.48 -1.55 12.94
C ASP A 209 13.99 -1.78 12.91
#